data_044386e3d0720b5632ed59fa74a14c78
#
_entry.id   044386e3d0720b5632ed59fa74a14c78
#
_cell.length_a   1.000
_cell.length_b   1.000
_cell.length_c   1.000
_cell.angle_alpha   90.00
_cell.angle_beta   90.00
_cell.angle_gamma   90.00
#
_symmetry.space_group_name_H-M   'P 1'
#
loop_
_entity.id
_entity.type
_entity.pdbx_description
1 polymer ?
#
loop_
_entity_poly.entity_id
_entity_poly.type
_entity_poly.pdbx_seq_one_letter_code
_entity_poly.pdbx_strand_id
1 'polypeptide(L)'
;MQSAPEVRRPQARSEQERADFKTAYALTSAASEEAAANDFAAKYPESELRHYLYSSAMLLYQRENNSAKMLAMSEKVLELDADNPLALVLTATALADGLGDHDRDRERKIGTIKRNATRAIQTAESSYASSAGDATQIYKSTLQAMAYSALGIMKLKTGDDAGAEKDLSKAADLAKIHPDPYVWYHLALAQDHRKKYAAALSSVEQALQLASSDPDLQKLAEVEHERLAGLTKGPHNGETPEPQ
;
A
#
# COMPACT_ATOMS: atom_id res chain seq x y z
N MET A 1 -15.19 -31.66 -15.29
CA MET A 1 -15.12 -30.33 -14.68
C MET A 1 -15.09 -30.53 -13.17
N GLN A 2 -13.91 -30.43 -12.54
CA GLN A 2 -13.83 -30.43 -11.08
C GLN A 2 -14.25 -29.04 -10.61
N SER A 3 -15.33 -28.95 -9.81
CA SER A 3 -15.73 -27.75 -9.12
C SER A 3 -14.57 -27.28 -8.22
N ALA A 4 -14.24 -26.00 -8.29
CA ALA A 4 -13.27 -25.40 -7.36
C ALA A 4 -13.70 -25.71 -5.93
N PRO A 5 -12.76 -26.01 -5.01
CA PRO A 5 -13.11 -26.29 -3.63
C PRO A 5 -13.81 -25.06 -3.03
N GLU A 6 -15.00 -25.28 -2.48
CA GLU A 6 -15.78 -24.26 -1.81
C GLU A 6 -14.98 -23.82 -0.57
N VAL A 7 -14.51 -22.57 -0.56
CA VAL A 7 -13.75 -22.03 0.56
C VAL A 7 -14.69 -21.93 1.78
N ARG A 8 -14.54 -22.86 2.71
CA ARG A 8 -15.29 -22.87 3.96
C ARG A 8 -15.01 -21.59 4.75
N ARG A 9 -16.06 -20.84 5.08
CA ARG A 9 -15.91 -19.66 5.95
C ARG A 9 -15.55 -20.11 7.36
N PRO A 10 -14.59 -19.42 8.02
CA PRO A 10 -14.27 -19.65 9.43
C PRO A 10 -15.51 -19.56 10.34
N GLN A 11 -15.61 -20.47 11.30
CA GLN A 11 -16.78 -20.56 12.18
C GLN A 11 -16.36 -20.69 13.64
N ALA A 12 -17.18 -20.10 14.53
CA ALA A 12 -17.06 -20.36 15.96
C ALA A 12 -17.38 -21.82 16.27
N ARG A 13 -16.64 -22.42 17.20
CA ARG A 13 -16.82 -23.82 17.65
C ARG A 13 -17.89 -23.94 18.75
N SER A 14 -18.31 -22.82 19.35
CA SER A 14 -19.37 -22.75 20.37
C SER A 14 -20.14 -21.45 20.30
N GLU A 15 -21.34 -21.42 20.91
CA GLU A 15 -22.14 -20.20 21.04
C GLU A 15 -21.42 -19.14 21.90
N GLN A 16 -20.67 -19.57 22.93
CA GLN A 16 -19.91 -18.65 23.77
C GLN A 16 -18.76 -17.99 22.97
N GLU A 17 -18.04 -18.78 22.18
CA GLU A 17 -16.98 -18.27 21.28
C GLU A 17 -17.55 -17.26 20.28
N ARG A 18 -18.73 -17.56 19.71
CA ARG A 18 -19.42 -16.66 18.78
C ARG A 18 -19.83 -15.34 19.46
N ALA A 19 -20.35 -15.41 20.69
CA ALA A 19 -20.76 -14.23 21.45
C ALA A 19 -19.55 -13.36 21.81
N ASP A 20 -18.48 -13.97 22.30
CA ASP A 20 -17.23 -13.27 22.65
C ASP A 20 -16.59 -12.62 21.40
N PHE A 21 -16.56 -13.34 20.28
CA PHE A 21 -16.07 -12.78 19.01
C PHE A 21 -16.88 -11.55 18.58
N LYS A 22 -18.22 -11.63 18.60
CA LYS A 22 -19.07 -10.49 18.23
C LYS A 22 -18.84 -9.28 19.13
N THR A 23 -18.65 -9.51 20.42
CA THR A 23 -18.37 -8.45 21.38
C THR A 23 -17.04 -7.77 21.11
N ALA A 24 -16.00 -8.55 20.85
CA ALA A 24 -14.66 -8.04 20.51
C ALA A 24 -14.68 -7.28 19.17
N TYR A 25 -15.30 -7.85 18.14
CA TYR A 25 -15.33 -7.29 16.78
C TYR A 25 -16.18 -6.01 16.65
N ALA A 26 -17.04 -5.72 17.64
CA ALA A 26 -17.86 -4.51 17.68
C ALA A 26 -17.12 -3.28 18.24
N LEU A 27 -15.89 -3.45 18.73
CA LEU A 27 -15.10 -2.34 19.26
C LEU A 27 -14.60 -1.44 18.13
N THR A 28 -14.51 -0.14 18.43
CA THR A 28 -14.15 0.89 17.44
C THR A 28 -12.85 1.60 17.75
N SER A 29 -12.26 1.35 18.92
CA SER A 29 -10.94 1.85 19.32
C SER A 29 -9.88 0.79 19.05
N ALA A 30 -8.81 1.13 18.36
CA ALA A 30 -7.73 0.22 18.02
C ALA A 30 -7.12 -0.48 19.26
N ALA A 31 -6.86 0.28 20.32
CA ALA A 31 -6.27 -0.28 21.54
C ALA A 31 -7.25 -1.23 22.28
N SER A 32 -8.55 -0.92 22.27
CA SER A 32 -9.56 -1.80 22.90
C SER A 32 -9.74 -3.08 22.10
N GLU A 33 -9.71 -3.00 20.78
CA GLU A 33 -9.83 -4.19 19.92
C GLU A 33 -8.57 -5.05 19.94
N GLU A 34 -7.36 -4.47 20.00
CA GLU A 34 -6.11 -5.21 20.24
C GLU A 34 -6.18 -5.99 21.55
N ALA A 35 -6.63 -5.35 22.66
CA ALA A 35 -6.76 -6.01 23.94
C ALA A 35 -7.78 -7.16 23.87
N ALA A 36 -8.95 -6.92 23.29
CA ALA A 36 -9.97 -7.94 23.12
C ALA A 36 -9.55 -9.08 22.20
N ALA A 37 -8.78 -8.80 21.13
CA ALA A 37 -8.21 -9.80 20.25
C ALA A 37 -7.21 -10.71 20.98
N ASN A 38 -6.35 -10.14 21.84
CA ASN A 38 -5.42 -10.89 22.67
C ASN A 38 -6.14 -11.76 23.71
N ASP A 39 -7.16 -11.23 24.40
CA ASP A 39 -7.97 -11.97 25.36
C ASP A 39 -8.73 -13.11 24.68
N PHE A 40 -9.31 -12.84 23.50
CA PHE A 40 -9.99 -13.86 22.70
C PHE A 40 -9.01 -14.96 22.25
N ALA A 41 -7.83 -14.59 21.77
CA ALA A 41 -6.82 -15.55 21.36
C ALA A 41 -6.30 -16.41 22.52
N ALA A 42 -6.17 -15.85 23.72
CA ALA A 42 -5.82 -16.58 24.93
C ALA A 42 -6.91 -17.56 25.36
N LYS A 43 -8.17 -17.15 25.26
CA LYS A 43 -9.33 -17.97 25.62
C LYS A 43 -9.65 -19.06 24.58
N TYR A 44 -9.43 -18.75 23.29
CA TYR A 44 -9.74 -19.63 22.16
C TYR A 44 -8.51 -19.80 21.24
N PRO A 45 -7.43 -20.45 21.70
CA PRO A 45 -6.16 -20.53 20.97
C PRO A 45 -6.27 -21.25 19.62
N GLU A 46 -7.27 -22.11 19.46
CA GLU A 46 -7.53 -22.86 18.22
C GLU A 46 -8.63 -22.26 17.35
N SER A 47 -9.12 -21.06 17.68
CA SER A 47 -10.19 -20.41 16.92
C SER A 47 -9.68 -19.88 15.57
N GLU A 48 -10.39 -20.21 14.51
CA GLU A 48 -10.16 -19.65 13.17
C GLU A 48 -10.57 -18.16 13.11
N LEU A 49 -11.29 -17.64 14.12
CA LEU A 49 -11.76 -16.26 14.12
C LEU A 49 -10.71 -15.24 14.61
N ARG A 50 -9.60 -15.70 15.19
CA ARG A 50 -8.56 -14.82 15.73
C ARG A 50 -8.01 -13.84 14.69
N HIS A 51 -7.78 -14.30 13.45
CA HIS A 51 -7.22 -13.45 12.40
C HIS A 51 -8.13 -12.29 12.02
N TYR A 52 -9.47 -12.42 12.16
CA TYR A 52 -10.39 -11.32 11.88
C TYR A 52 -10.28 -10.21 12.92
N LEU A 53 -10.10 -10.54 14.21
CA LEU A 53 -9.92 -9.55 15.27
C LEU A 53 -8.61 -8.79 15.10
N TYR A 54 -7.51 -9.49 14.84
CA TYR A 54 -6.23 -8.83 14.55
C TYR A 54 -6.27 -8.02 13.25
N SER A 55 -6.99 -8.48 12.22
CA SER A 55 -7.17 -7.70 10.98
C SER A 55 -7.97 -6.42 11.22
N SER A 56 -8.99 -6.48 12.07
CA SER A 56 -9.78 -5.30 12.44
C SER A 56 -8.94 -4.31 13.24
N ALA A 57 -8.21 -4.76 14.26
CA ALA A 57 -7.29 -3.91 15.03
C ALA A 57 -6.20 -3.29 14.12
N MET A 58 -5.65 -4.06 13.16
CA MET A 58 -4.69 -3.58 12.16
C MET A 58 -5.26 -2.40 11.36
N LEU A 59 -6.50 -2.54 10.85
CA LEU A 59 -7.16 -1.48 10.08
C LEU A 59 -7.51 -0.25 10.94
N LEU A 60 -7.84 -0.43 12.20
CA LEU A 60 -8.06 0.68 13.12
C LEU A 60 -6.77 1.46 13.36
N TYR A 61 -5.63 0.77 13.61
CA TYR A 61 -4.34 1.42 13.75
C TYR A 61 -3.86 2.11 12.45
N GLN A 62 -4.19 1.55 11.29
CA GLN A 62 -3.93 2.22 10.00
C GLN A 62 -4.68 3.56 9.93
N ARG A 63 -5.96 3.58 10.30
CA ARG A 63 -6.78 4.82 10.33
C ARG A 63 -6.27 5.84 11.34
N GLU A 64 -5.67 5.40 12.43
CA GLU A 64 -5.04 6.25 13.44
C GLU A 64 -3.60 6.69 13.05
N ASN A 65 -3.12 6.35 11.85
CA ASN A 65 -1.74 6.57 11.38
C ASN A 65 -0.67 5.99 12.34
N ASN A 66 -1.01 4.95 13.10
CA ASN A 66 -0.09 4.27 14.00
C ASN A 66 0.58 3.07 13.30
N SER A 67 1.56 3.37 12.46
CA SER A 67 2.25 2.36 11.65
C SER A 67 2.93 1.27 12.48
N ALA A 68 3.49 1.61 13.64
CA ALA A 68 4.16 0.62 14.50
C ALA A 68 3.17 -0.44 15.04
N LYS A 69 2.02 0.00 15.53
CA LYS A 69 0.98 -0.89 16.03
C LYS A 69 0.28 -1.64 14.87
N MET A 70 0.05 -0.98 13.76
CA MET A 70 -0.49 -1.60 12.55
C MET A 70 0.42 -2.75 12.09
N LEU A 71 1.75 -2.56 12.05
CA LEU A 71 2.72 -3.61 11.72
C LEU A 71 2.68 -4.77 12.72
N ALA A 72 2.60 -4.50 14.03
CA ALA A 72 2.50 -5.55 15.04
C ALA A 72 1.22 -6.39 14.86
N MET A 73 0.09 -5.78 14.53
CA MET A 73 -1.14 -6.52 14.22
C MET A 73 -1.05 -7.29 12.91
N SER A 74 -0.39 -6.72 11.88
CA SER A 74 -0.12 -7.44 10.62
C SER A 74 0.68 -8.72 10.86
N GLU A 75 1.70 -8.69 11.72
CA GLU A 75 2.47 -9.88 12.08
C GLU A 75 1.57 -10.96 12.69
N LYS A 76 0.67 -10.58 13.62
CA LYS A 76 -0.32 -11.50 14.20
C LYS A 76 -1.25 -12.12 13.15
N VAL A 77 -1.70 -11.31 12.19
CA VAL A 77 -2.52 -11.82 11.07
C VAL A 77 -1.72 -12.81 10.24
N LEU A 78 -0.47 -12.47 9.87
CA LEU A 78 0.38 -13.32 9.03
C LEU A 78 0.87 -14.60 9.73
N GLU A 79 0.95 -14.61 11.06
CA GLU A 79 1.17 -15.84 11.86
C GLU A 79 0.00 -16.84 11.73
N LEU A 80 -1.23 -16.33 11.58
CA LEU A 80 -2.45 -17.12 11.48
C LEU A 80 -2.86 -17.44 10.04
N ASP A 81 -2.61 -16.51 9.13
CA ASP A 81 -2.88 -16.60 7.70
C ASP A 81 -1.72 -15.94 6.93
N ALA A 82 -0.71 -16.74 6.61
CA ALA A 82 0.51 -16.27 5.92
C ALA A 82 0.24 -15.71 4.52
N ASP A 83 -0.93 -15.98 3.97
CA ASP A 83 -1.35 -15.56 2.64
C ASP A 83 -2.39 -14.44 2.65
N ASN A 84 -2.65 -13.83 3.81
CA ASN A 84 -3.58 -12.72 3.91
C ASN A 84 -3.12 -11.53 3.07
N PRO A 85 -3.78 -11.22 1.93
CA PRO A 85 -3.24 -10.25 0.98
C PRO A 85 -3.26 -8.83 1.54
N LEU A 86 -4.22 -8.50 2.42
CA LEU A 86 -4.30 -7.19 3.04
C LEU A 86 -3.17 -6.96 4.06
N ALA A 87 -2.89 -7.94 4.92
CA ALA A 87 -1.79 -7.84 5.87
C ALA A 87 -0.42 -7.81 5.15
N LEU A 88 -0.26 -8.60 4.09
CA LEU A 88 0.94 -8.59 3.26
C LEU A 88 1.19 -7.21 2.64
N VAL A 89 0.16 -6.61 2.02
CA VAL A 89 0.32 -5.33 1.33
C VAL A 89 0.52 -4.18 2.30
N LEU A 90 -0.23 -4.12 3.41
CA LEU A 90 -0.07 -3.07 4.42
C LEU A 90 1.31 -3.11 5.07
N THR A 91 1.83 -4.32 5.35
CA THR A 91 3.21 -4.47 5.83
C THR A 91 4.21 -3.96 4.80
N ALA A 92 4.06 -4.33 3.52
CA ALA A 92 4.97 -3.89 2.47
C ALA A 92 4.95 -2.37 2.29
N THR A 93 3.78 -1.76 2.26
CA THR A 93 3.61 -0.30 2.12
C THR A 93 4.24 0.45 3.29
N ALA A 94 3.89 0.09 4.54
CA ALA A 94 4.43 0.77 5.70
C ALA A 94 5.97 0.67 5.81
N LEU A 95 6.54 -0.49 5.45
CA LEU A 95 7.98 -0.67 5.41
C LEU A 95 8.64 0.11 4.26
N ALA A 96 7.99 0.23 3.10
CA ALA A 96 8.51 0.99 1.98
C ALA A 96 8.51 2.49 2.26
N ASP A 97 7.42 3.01 2.83
CA ASP A 97 7.31 4.42 3.23
C ASP A 97 8.34 4.78 4.31
N GLY A 98 8.50 3.91 5.31
CA GLY A 98 9.45 4.08 6.40
C GLY A 98 10.89 3.64 6.08
N LEU A 99 11.23 3.28 4.84
CA LEU A 99 12.58 2.83 4.48
C LEU A 99 13.53 4.01 4.42
N GLY A 100 14.49 4.07 5.35
CA GLY A 100 15.52 5.10 5.44
C GLY A 100 16.89 4.59 4.95
N ASP A 101 17.77 5.54 4.54
CA ASP A 101 19.12 5.20 4.07
C ASP A 101 20.03 4.67 5.16
N HIS A 102 19.78 5.07 6.41
CA HIS A 102 20.59 4.72 7.58
C HIS A 102 19.93 3.68 8.49
N ASP A 103 18.87 3.01 8.01
CA ASP A 103 18.22 1.95 8.78
C ASP A 103 19.20 0.80 9.05
N ARG A 104 19.38 0.43 10.31
CA ARG A 104 20.26 -0.70 10.69
C ARG A 104 19.78 -2.03 10.10
N ASP A 105 18.49 -2.16 9.84
CA ASP A 105 17.86 -3.36 9.31
C ASP A 105 17.33 -3.17 7.86
N ARG A 106 17.93 -2.23 7.13
CA ARG A 106 17.52 -1.84 5.77
C ARG A 106 17.37 -3.04 4.83
N GLU A 107 18.35 -3.91 4.78
CA GLU A 107 18.32 -5.11 3.91
C GLU A 107 17.19 -6.07 4.29
N ARG A 108 16.94 -6.25 5.58
CA ARG A 108 15.82 -7.06 6.08
C ARG A 108 14.48 -6.45 5.66
N LYS A 109 14.32 -5.13 5.80
CA LYS A 109 13.11 -4.41 5.36
C LYS A 109 12.89 -4.56 3.86
N ILE A 110 13.93 -4.34 3.04
CA ILE A 110 13.88 -4.52 1.58
C ILE A 110 13.43 -5.95 1.22
N GLY A 111 14.05 -6.96 1.85
CA GLY A 111 13.68 -8.35 1.66
C GLY A 111 12.22 -8.64 2.03
N THR A 112 11.72 -8.04 3.11
CA THR A 112 10.33 -8.19 3.54
C THR A 112 9.36 -7.50 2.60
N ILE A 113 9.65 -6.27 2.15
CA ILE A 113 8.84 -5.55 1.16
C ILE A 113 8.70 -6.38 -0.12
N LYS A 114 9.82 -6.87 -0.66
CA LYS A 114 9.82 -7.68 -1.89
C LYS A 114 8.96 -8.94 -1.73
N ARG A 115 9.17 -9.71 -0.67
CA ARG A 115 8.39 -10.93 -0.43
C ARG A 115 6.91 -10.65 -0.27
N ASN A 116 6.56 -9.72 0.61
CA ASN A 116 5.17 -9.47 0.96
C ASN A 116 4.41 -8.85 -0.21
N ALA A 117 4.96 -7.86 -0.90
CA ALA A 117 4.32 -7.26 -2.07
C ALA A 117 4.14 -8.28 -3.20
N THR A 118 5.17 -9.08 -3.51
CA THR A 118 5.07 -10.14 -4.54
C THR A 118 4.01 -11.17 -4.15
N ARG A 119 3.99 -11.60 -2.88
CA ARG A 119 3.02 -12.57 -2.37
C ARG A 119 1.60 -11.99 -2.42
N ALA A 120 1.41 -10.72 -2.03
CA ALA A 120 0.10 -10.04 -2.10
C ALA A 120 -0.45 -10.00 -3.52
N ILE A 121 0.39 -9.71 -4.53
CA ILE A 121 -0.02 -9.73 -5.95
C ILE A 121 -0.50 -11.13 -6.35
N GLN A 122 0.25 -12.18 -6.02
CA GLN A 122 -0.07 -13.57 -6.35
C GLN A 122 -1.34 -14.02 -5.64
N THR A 123 -1.47 -13.73 -4.36
CA THR A 123 -2.61 -14.11 -3.54
C THR A 123 -3.89 -13.39 -3.98
N ALA A 124 -3.81 -12.09 -4.27
CA ALA A 124 -4.93 -11.35 -4.84
C ALA A 124 -5.38 -11.93 -6.19
N GLU A 125 -4.43 -12.36 -7.04
CA GLU A 125 -4.75 -13.00 -8.31
C GLU A 125 -5.47 -14.33 -8.12
N SER A 126 -4.95 -15.21 -7.26
CA SER A 126 -5.49 -16.56 -7.06
C SER A 126 -6.80 -16.56 -6.28
N SER A 127 -6.92 -15.76 -5.22
CA SER A 127 -8.10 -15.74 -4.34
C SER A 127 -9.34 -15.10 -4.98
N TYR A 128 -9.14 -14.18 -5.93
CA TYR A 128 -10.21 -13.42 -6.57
C TYR A 128 -10.36 -13.70 -8.07
N ALA A 129 -9.62 -14.68 -8.61
CA ALA A 129 -9.63 -14.99 -10.05
C ALA A 129 -11.00 -15.41 -10.59
N SER A 130 -11.79 -16.12 -9.77
CA SER A 130 -13.11 -16.66 -10.16
C SER A 130 -14.30 -15.77 -9.75
N SER A 131 -14.07 -14.68 -9.06
CA SER A 131 -15.13 -13.80 -8.56
C SER A 131 -15.54 -12.79 -9.64
N ALA A 132 -16.74 -12.95 -10.17
CA ALA A 132 -17.25 -12.14 -11.30
C ALA A 132 -17.86 -10.78 -10.91
N GLY A 133 -17.85 -10.41 -9.61
CA GLY A 133 -18.46 -9.15 -9.14
C GLY A 133 -17.51 -7.96 -9.23
N ASP A 134 -18.01 -6.81 -9.71
CA ASP A 134 -17.22 -5.58 -9.86
C ASP A 134 -16.51 -5.16 -8.57
N ALA A 135 -17.17 -5.25 -7.42
CA ALA A 135 -16.58 -4.92 -6.12
C ALA A 135 -15.34 -5.79 -5.80
N THR A 136 -15.39 -7.08 -6.14
CA THR A 136 -14.25 -8.00 -5.94
C THR A 136 -13.10 -7.66 -6.86
N GLN A 137 -13.37 -7.31 -8.11
CA GLN A 137 -12.34 -6.91 -9.07
C GLN A 137 -11.69 -5.57 -8.66
N ILE A 138 -12.48 -4.62 -8.15
CA ILE A 138 -11.97 -3.36 -7.60
C ILE A 138 -11.07 -3.65 -6.39
N TYR A 139 -11.51 -4.50 -5.46
CA TYR A 139 -10.70 -4.86 -4.29
C TYR A 139 -9.37 -5.53 -4.69
N LYS A 140 -9.42 -6.50 -5.62
CA LYS A 140 -8.24 -7.15 -6.18
C LYS A 140 -7.27 -6.13 -6.78
N SER A 141 -7.76 -5.26 -7.66
CA SER A 141 -6.92 -4.25 -8.32
C SER A 141 -6.34 -3.25 -7.33
N THR A 142 -7.08 -2.89 -6.27
CA THR A 142 -6.58 -2.04 -5.19
C THR A 142 -5.42 -2.69 -4.43
N LEU A 143 -5.55 -3.95 -4.02
CA LEU A 143 -4.46 -4.68 -3.36
C LEU A 143 -3.20 -4.78 -4.24
N GLN A 144 -3.40 -5.08 -5.54
CA GLN A 144 -2.29 -5.14 -6.49
C GLN A 144 -1.66 -3.77 -6.70
N ALA A 145 -2.45 -2.69 -6.80
CA ALA A 145 -1.94 -1.33 -6.93
C ALA A 145 -1.06 -0.94 -5.73
N MET A 146 -1.53 -1.19 -4.52
CA MET A 146 -0.76 -0.94 -3.28
C MET A 146 0.55 -1.75 -3.26
N ALA A 147 0.51 -3.02 -3.68
CA ALA A 147 1.70 -3.86 -3.72
C ALA A 147 2.74 -3.37 -4.75
N TYR A 148 2.30 -2.97 -5.95
CA TYR A 148 3.18 -2.38 -6.95
C TYR A 148 3.71 -1.01 -6.50
N SER A 149 2.91 -0.20 -5.81
CA SER A 149 3.35 1.06 -5.21
C SER A 149 4.48 0.83 -4.20
N ALA A 150 4.31 -0.12 -3.27
CA ALA A 150 5.34 -0.47 -2.28
C ALA A 150 6.65 -0.94 -2.94
N LEU A 151 6.57 -1.77 -4.00
CA LEU A 151 7.75 -2.19 -4.78
C LEU A 151 8.41 -1.00 -5.47
N GLY A 152 7.62 -0.11 -6.06
CA GLY A 152 8.12 1.07 -6.77
C GLY A 152 8.81 2.05 -5.82
N ILE A 153 8.20 2.37 -4.67
CA ILE A 153 8.79 3.23 -3.65
C ILE A 153 10.09 2.63 -3.10
N MET A 154 10.10 1.33 -2.78
CA MET A 154 11.32 0.65 -2.36
C MET A 154 12.42 0.77 -3.41
N LYS A 155 12.12 0.53 -4.70
CA LYS A 155 13.08 0.62 -5.81
C LYS A 155 13.60 2.05 -5.98
N LEU A 156 12.74 3.05 -5.91
CA LEU A 156 13.14 4.46 -5.93
C LEU A 156 14.14 4.76 -4.83
N LYS A 157 13.85 4.34 -3.58
CA LYS A 157 14.74 4.51 -2.42
C LYS A 157 16.02 3.66 -2.47
N THR A 158 16.11 2.70 -3.37
CA THR A 158 17.31 1.86 -3.60
C THR A 158 18.06 2.19 -4.89
N GLY A 159 17.62 3.23 -5.62
CA GLY A 159 18.29 3.71 -6.84
C GLY A 159 17.95 2.90 -8.12
N ASP A 160 16.98 1.98 -8.07
CA ASP A 160 16.45 1.31 -9.27
C ASP A 160 15.30 2.14 -9.87
N ASP A 161 15.64 3.32 -10.41
CA ASP A 161 14.66 4.27 -10.96
C ASP A 161 13.86 3.69 -12.14
N ALA A 162 14.48 2.82 -12.94
CA ALA A 162 13.80 2.17 -14.06
C ALA A 162 12.75 1.16 -13.58
N GLY A 163 13.11 0.37 -12.59
CA GLY A 163 12.17 -0.55 -11.93
C GLY A 163 11.08 0.18 -11.15
N ALA A 164 11.42 1.31 -10.52
CA ALA A 164 10.47 2.17 -9.81
C ALA A 164 9.41 2.73 -10.77
N GLU A 165 9.83 3.36 -11.88
CA GLU A 165 8.91 3.88 -12.89
C GLU A 165 7.95 2.79 -13.41
N LYS A 166 8.49 1.59 -13.70
CA LYS A 166 7.68 0.46 -14.17
C LYS A 166 6.59 0.07 -13.17
N ASP A 167 6.97 -0.12 -11.90
CA ASP A 167 6.03 -0.60 -10.89
C ASP A 167 5.02 0.49 -10.50
N LEU A 168 5.45 1.76 -10.37
CA LEU A 168 4.56 2.88 -10.08
C LEU A 168 3.58 3.17 -11.22
N SER A 169 4.01 3.06 -12.49
CA SER A 169 3.10 3.14 -13.63
C SER A 169 2.05 2.02 -13.58
N LYS A 170 2.46 0.80 -13.20
CA LYS A 170 1.53 -0.32 -13.04
C LYS A 170 0.55 -0.09 -11.88
N ALA A 171 1.01 0.49 -10.77
CA ALA A 171 0.16 0.87 -9.64
C ALA A 171 -0.90 1.90 -10.06
N ALA A 172 -0.49 2.97 -10.77
CA ALA A 172 -1.40 3.99 -11.30
C ALA A 172 -2.46 3.40 -12.25
N ASP A 173 -2.04 2.48 -13.14
CA ASP A 173 -2.97 1.80 -14.07
C ASP A 173 -4.02 0.93 -13.35
N LEU A 174 -3.65 0.30 -12.25
CA LEU A 174 -4.55 -0.56 -11.46
C LEU A 174 -5.49 0.26 -10.57
N ALA A 175 -5.06 1.45 -10.12
CA ALA A 175 -5.79 2.31 -9.19
C ALA A 175 -6.75 3.30 -9.88
N LYS A 176 -7.19 3.08 -11.11
CA LYS A 176 -8.01 4.05 -11.88
C LYS A 176 -9.32 4.47 -11.21
N ILE A 177 -9.92 3.58 -10.40
CA ILE A 177 -11.18 3.87 -9.69
C ILE A 177 -10.93 4.67 -8.42
N HIS A 178 -9.83 4.37 -7.74
CA HIS A 178 -9.39 5.05 -6.51
C HIS A 178 -7.93 5.45 -6.67
N PRO A 179 -7.65 6.51 -7.46
CA PRO A 179 -6.29 6.95 -7.71
C PRO A 179 -5.64 7.49 -6.43
N ASP A 180 -4.40 7.08 -6.22
CA ASP A 180 -3.59 7.51 -5.08
C ASP A 180 -2.62 8.62 -5.53
N PRO A 181 -2.72 9.84 -4.97
CA PRO A 181 -1.82 10.94 -5.33
C PRO A 181 -0.35 10.66 -5.03
N TYR A 182 -0.05 9.87 -3.99
CA TYR A 182 1.33 9.49 -3.66
C TYR A 182 1.97 8.61 -4.74
N VAL A 183 1.19 7.73 -5.38
CA VAL A 183 1.68 6.92 -6.50
C VAL A 183 2.15 7.82 -7.65
N TRP A 184 1.37 8.83 -8.00
CA TRP A 184 1.70 9.78 -9.05
C TRP A 184 2.90 10.66 -8.69
N TYR A 185 2.99 11.10 -7.44
CA TYR A 185 4.15 11.85 -6.96
C TYR A 185 5.45 11.04 -7.03
N HIS A 186 5.44 9.81 -6.52
CA HIS A 186 6.62 8.94 -6.61
C HIS A 186 6.96 8.53 -8.05
N LEU A 187 5.96 8.38 -8.94
CA LEU A 187 6.18 8.16 -10.36
C LEU A 187 6.89 9.36 -10.99
N ALA A 188 6.49 10.58 -10.66
CA ALA A 188 7.17 11.78 -11.11
C ALA A 188 8.64 11.80 -10.68
N LEU A 189 8.94 11.47 -9.41
CA LEU A 189 10.32 11.38 -8.92
C LEU A 189 11.15 10.32 -9.67
N ALA A 190 10.58 9.14 -9.93
CA ALA A 190 11.27 8.09 -10.69
C ALA A 190 11.56 8.51 -12.14
N GLN A 191 10.63 9.20 -12.77
CA GLN A 191 10.80 9.75 -14.13
C GLN A 191 11.81 10.90 -14.17
N ASP A 192 11.82 11.75 -13.14
CA ASP A 192 12.80 12.84 -13.01
C ASP A 192 14.23 12.32 -12.87
N HIS A 193 14.47 11.36 -11.98
CA HIS A 193 15.78 10.70 -11.84
C HIS A 193 16.27 10.12 -13.16
N ARG A 194 15.36 9.69 -14.04
CA ARG A 194 15.65 9.22 -15.39
C ARG A 194 15.73 10.32 -16.44
N LYS A 195 15.64 11.60 -16.04
CA LYS A 195 15.65 12.79 -16.89
C LYS A 195 14.51 12.83 -17.91
N LYS A 196 13.40 12.18 -17.61
CA LYS A 196 12.17 12.20 -18.42
C LYS A 196 11.27 13.36 -17.97
N TYR A 197 11.79 14.58 -18.02
CA TYR A 197 11.18 15.77 -17.40
C TYR A 197 9.75 16.05 -17.84
N ALA A 198 9.42 15.87 -19.12
CA ALA A 198 8.05 16.07 -19.61
C ALA A 198 7.06 15.04 -19.02
N ALA A 199 7.48 13.78 -18.91
CA ALA A 199 6.65 12.73 -18.27
C ALA A 199 6.53 12.98 -16.78
N ALA A 200 7.62 13.36 -16.09
CA ALA A 200 7.62 13.70 -14.67
C ALA A 200 6.69 14.89 -14.39
N LEU A 201 6.71 15.93 -15.23
CA LEU A 201 5.81 17.07 -15.11
C LEU A 201 4.34 16.65 -15.21
N SER A 202 4.00 15.80 -16.18
CA SER A 202 2.63 15.28 -16.31
C SER A 202 2.21 14.45 -15.10
N SER A 203 3.12 13.64 -14.54
CA SER A 203 2.83 12.82 -13.35
C SER A 203 2.64 13.67 -12.10
N VAL A 204 3.45 14.71 -11.89
CA VAL A 204 3.27 15.61 -10.74
C VAL A 204 2.00 16.45 -10.85
N GLU A 205 1.58 16.83 -12.07
CA GLU A 205 0.29 17.48 -12.31
C GLU A 205 -0.90 16.58 -11.90
N GLN A 206 -0.82 15.27 -12.19
CA GLN A 206 -1.81 14.31 -11.71
C GLN A 206 -1.81 14.20 -10.18
N ALA A 207 -0.63 14.17 -9.55
CA ALA A 207 -0.53 14.19 -8.08
C ALA A 207 -1.22 15.43 -7.49
N LEU A 208 -0.97 16.61 -8.03
CA LEU A 208 -1.58 17.89 -7.59
C LEU A 208 -3.11 17.89 -7.73
N GLN A 209 -3.64 17.38 -8.84
CA GLN A 209 -5.09 17.29 -9.04
C GLN A 209 -5.77 16.39 -7.99
N LEU A 210 -5.09 15.36 -7.53
CA LEU A 210 -5.62 14.38 -6.58
C LEU A 210 -5.34 14.77 -5.11
N ALA A 211 -4.32 15.59 -4.84
CA ALA A 211 -3.86 15.92 -3.48
C ALA A 211 -4.68 17.04 -2.79
N SER A 212 -5.86 17.41 -3.29
CA SER A 212 -6.64 18.57 -2.80
C SER A 212 -6.99 18.53 -1.30
N SER A 213 -6.97 17.34 -0.66
CA SER A 213 -7.23 17.15 0.76
C SER A 213 -5.97 16.83 1.58
N ASP A 214 -4.79 16.85 0.98
CA ASP A 214 -3.50 16.55 1.60
C ASP A 214 -2.52 17.72 1.42
N PRO A 215 -2.49 18.71 2.35
CA PRO A 215 -1.67 19.91 2.22
C PRO A 215 -0.16 19.62 2.18
N ASP A 216 0.30 18.57 2.84
CA ASP A 216 1.72 18.22 2.88
C ASP A 216 2.18 17.68 1.52
N LEU A 217 1.43 16.77 0.94
CA LEU A 217 1.70 16.27 -0.40
C LEU A 217 1.55 17.38 -1.45
N GLN A 218 0.52 18.20 -1.32
CA GLN A 218 0.29 19.34 -2.24
C GLN A 218 1.52 20.24 -2.31
N LYS A 219 2.07 20.63 -1.15
CA LYS A 219 3.28 21.46 -1.06
C LYS A 219 4.51 20.79 -1.70
N LEU A 220 4.70 19.47 -1.47
CA LEU A 220 5.80 18.71 -2.08
C LEU A 220 5.66 18.66 -3.60
N ALA A 221 4.46 18.41 -4.10
CA ALA A 221 4.17 18.33 -5.52
C ALA A 221 4.26 19.69 -6.22
N GLU A 222 3.88 20.80 -5.57
CA GLU A 222 4.05 22.15 -6.09
C GLU A 222 5.53 22.50 -6.32
N VAL A 223 6.38 22.21 -5.34
CA VAL A 223 7.84 22.45 -5.44
C VAL A 223 8.43 21.65 -6.61
N GLU A 224 8.04 20.38 -6.74
CA GLU A 224 8.53 19.52 -7.82
C GLU A 224 8.00 19.96 -9.18
N HIS A 225 6.74 20.38 -9.27
CA HIS A 225 6.14 20.91 -10.47
C HIS A 225 6.86 22.17 -10.98
N GLU A 226 7.12 23.15 -10.10
CA GLU A 226 7.85 24.37 -10.48
C GLU A 226 9.25 24.05 -11.01
N ARG A 227 9.96 23.13 -10.37
CA ARG A 227 11.30 22.69 -10.78
C ARG A 227 11.27 22.03 -12.16
N LEU A 228 10.36 21.09 -12.38
CA LEU A 228 10.21 20.36 -13.65
C LEU A 228 9.72 21.27 -14.78
N ALA A 229 8.81 22.21 -14.51
CA ALA A 229 8.37 23.20 -15.49
C ALA A 229 9.50 24.10 -15.98
N GLY A 230 10.46 24.42 -15.09
CA GLY A 230 11.67 25.14 -15.48
C GLY A 230 12.58 24.33 -16.42
N LEU A 231 12.73 23.03 -16.15
CA LEU A 231 13.57 22.14 -16.97
C LEU A 231 12.96 21.80 -18.33
N THR A 232 11.63 21.77 -18.45
CA THR A 232 10.94 21.47 -19.73
C THR A 232 10.85 22.64 -20.68
N LYS A 233 10.95 23.89 -20.18
CA LYS A 233 10.93 25.10 -21.03
C LYS A 233 12.23 25.33 -21.81
N GLY A 234 13.30 24.60 -21.56
CA GLY A 234 14.61 24.74 -22.19
C GLY A 234 15.35 26.02 -21.76
N PRO A 235 16.63 26.18 -22.07
CA PRO A 235 17.30 27.46 -21.89
C PRO A 235 16.57 28.48 -22.78
N HIS A 236 16.16 29.60 -22.23
CA HIS A 236 15.74 30.76 -23.01
C HIS A 236 16.77 30.98 -24.11
N ASN A 237 16.38 30.85 -25.37
CA ASN A 237 17.16 31.37 -26.47
C ASN A 237 17.29 32.86 -26.21
N GLY A 238 18.41 33.23 -25.59
CA GLY A 238 18.73 34.61 -25.38
C GLY A 238 18.66 35.34 -26.74
N GLU A 239 17.79 36.31 -26.81
CA GLU A 239 17.84 37.32 -27.87
C GLU A 239 19.31 37.78 -27.97
N THR A 240 19.99 37.39 -29.01
CA THR A 240 21.21 38.06 -29.41
C THR A 240 20.84 39.47 -29.79
N PRO A 241 21.38 40.51 -29.12
CA PRO A 241 21.14 41.87 -29.58
C PRO A 241 21.75 42.04 -30.95
N GLU A 242 20.96 42.45 -31.93
CA GLU A 242 21.47 42.84 -33.24
C GLU A 242 22.51 43.97 -33.07
N PRO A 243 23.68 43.86 -33.71
CA PRO A 243 24.66 44.95 -33.70
C PRO A 243 24.12 46.12 -34.56
N GLN A 244 24.06 47.32 -33.95
CA GLN A 244 23.80 48.60 -34.61
C GLN A 244 25.01 49.01 -35.47
#